data_c7aa55e7344dffbcc836a3b62e4b5f62
#
_entry.id   c7aa55e7344dffbcc836a3b62e4b5f62
#
_cell.length_a   1.000
_cell.length_b   1.000
_cell.length_c   1.000
_cell.angle_alpha   90.00
_cell.angle_beta   90.00
_cell.angle_gamma   90.00
#
_symmetry.space_group_name_H-M   'P 1'
#
loop_
_entity.id
_entity.type
_entity.pdbx_description
1 polymer ?
#
loop_
_entity_poly.entity_id
_entity_poly.type
_entity_poly.pdbx_seq_one_letter_code
_entity_poly.pdbx_strand_id
1 'polypeptide(L)'
;MNLYRSTVLVCGGTGCTSSGSHNILERFETLIRENGLENEVMVVRTGCFGLCEAGPVVLVYPEGSFYSHVKVEDVDEIVSEHLIKGRIVTRLLQKGSIDESGAVKALDDVDFYQKQRRLALRNCGVIDPENIDEYIAFDGYKALYKVLNEMTREEVIDTIKKSGLRRRGRAGRSF
;
A
#
# COMPACT_ATOMS: atom_id res chain seq x y z
N MET A 1 18.42 0.93 10.81
CA MET A 1 16.99 1.02 10.48
C MET A 1 16.58 2.46 10.77
N ASN A 2 16.33 3.26 9.74
CA ASN A 2 15.85 4.62 9.95
C ASN A 2 14.40 4.54 10.39
N LEU A 3 14.10 5.10 11.57
CA LEU A 3 12.72 5.17 12.06
C LEU A 3 12.09 6.46 11.50
N TYR A 4 11.27 6.33 10.48
CA TYR A 4 10.47 7.44 9.96
C TYR A 4 9.25 7.68 10.86
N ARG A 5 8.92 8.95 11.13
CA ARG A 5 7.69 9.30 11.86
C ARG A 5 6.44 9.14 11.02
N SER A 6 6.57 9.28 9.70
CA SER A 6 5.47 9.11 8.77
C SER A 6 5.92 8.37 7.52
N THR A 7 5.02 7.56 6.95
CA THR A 7 5.23 6.89 5.68
C THR A 7 4.09 7.23 4.74
N VAL A 8 4.43 7.74 3.56
CA VAL A 8 3.48 8.06 2.48
C VAL A 8 3.55 6.97 1.43
N LEU A 9 2.45 6.25 1.24
CA LEU A 9 2.34 5.19 0.25
C LEU A 9 1.53 5.70 -0.95
N VAL A 10 2.14 5.74 -2.12
CA VAL A 10 1.49 6.12 -3.37
C VAL A 10 1.18 4.87 -4.19
N CYS A 11 -0.07 4.70 -4.59
CA CYS A 11 -0.50 3.53 -5.36
C CYS A 11 0.18 3.47 -6.74
N GLY A 12 0.97 2.43 -6.98
CA GLY A 12 1.64 2.14 -8.25
C GLY A 12 0.88 1.17 -9.17
N GLY A 13 -0.40 0.86 -8.86
CA GLY A 13 -1.23 0.03 -9.72
C GLY A 13 -1.48 0.67 -11.10
N THR A 14 -1.70 -0.14 -12.13
CA THR A 14 -1.83 0.33 -13.53
C THR A 14 -2.87 1.45 -13.69
N GLY A 15 -4.04 1.34 -13.05
CA GLY A 15 -5.07 2.37 -13.09
C GLY A 15 -4.61 3.70 -12.48
N CYS A 16 -3.98 3.68 -11.31
CA CYS A 16 -3.45 4.88 -10.67
C CYS A 16 -2.29 5.48 -11.48
N THR A 17 -1.41 4.65 -12.04
CA THR A 17 -0.32 5.10 -12.91
C THR A 17 -0.86 5.80 -14.17
N SER A 18 -1.90 5.24 -14.81
CA SER A 18 -2.57 5.89 -15.96
C SER A 18 -3.25 7.20 -15.58
N SER A 19 -3.60 7.37 -14.30
CA SER A 19 -4.22 8.60 -13.76
C SER A 19 -3.18 9.56 -13.15
N GLY A 20 -1.88 9.35 -13.40
CA GLY A 20 -0.82 10.30 -13.02
C GLY A 20 -0.22 10.08 -11.63
N SER A 21 -0.36 8.89 -10.99
CA SER A 21 0.23 8.64 -9.67
C SER A 21 1.76 8.75 -9.65
N HIS A 22 2.42 8.59 -10.80
CA HIS A 22 3.86 8.81 -10.90
C HIS A 22 4.25 10.27 -10.63
N ASN A 23 3.53 11.21 -11.21
CA ASN A 23 3.77 12.64 -10.99
C ASN A 23 3.47 13.03 -9.54
N ILE A 24 2.49 12.38 -8.91
CA ILE A 24 2.17 12.56 -7.49
C ILE A 24 3.35 12.11 -6.63
N LEU A 25 3.92 10.94 -6.92
CA LEU A 25 5.11 10.42 -6.23
C LEU A 25 6.28 11.39 -6.32
N GLU A 26 6.64 11.81 -7.53
CA GLU A 26 7.73 12.75 -7.79
C GLU A 26 7.51 14.11 -7.08
N ARG A 27 6.27 14.58 -7.01
CA ARG A 27 5.94 15.81 -6.30
C ARG A 27 6.13 15.65 -4.79
N PHE A 28 5.72 14.52 -4.20
CA PHE A 28 6.01 14.22 -2.79
C PHE A 28 7.50 14.20 -2.51
N GLU A 29 8.30 13.48 -3.30
CA GLU A 29 9.75 13.40 -3.13
C GLU A 29 10.41 14.78 -3.21
N THR A 30 9.95 15.62 -4.13
CA THR A 30 10.45 16.99 -4.29
C THR A 30 10.14 17.84 -3.06
N LEU A 31 8.88 17.85 -2.61
CA LEU A 31 8.46 18.65 -1.46
C LEU A 31 9.07 18.16 -0.15
N ILE A 32 9.24 16.86 0.02
CA ILE A 32 9.92 16.29 1.20
C ILE A 32 11.35 16.80 1.28
N ARG A 33 12.06 16.81 0.13
CA ARG A 33 13.44 17.34 0.05
C ARG A 33 13.49 18.85 0.28
N GLU A 34 12.61 19.62 -0.36
CA GLU A 34 12.55 21.08 -0.21
C GLU A 34 12.26 21.51 1.24
N ASN A 35 11.51 20.71 1.99
CA ASN A 35 11.18 20.98 3.40
C ASN A 35 12.14 20.31 4.40
N GLY A 36 13.19 19.60 3.95
CA GLY A 36 14.16 18.95 4.82
C GLY A 36 13.60 17.76 5.61
N LEU A 37 12.57 17.10 5.11
CA LEU A 37 11.85 16.01 5.79
C LEU A 37 12.35 14.61 5.41
N GLU A 38 13.45 14.48 4.67
CA GLU A 38 13.96 13.22 4.12
C GLU A 38 14.31 12.17 5.19
N ASN A 39 14.67 12.62 6.40
CA ASN A 39 14.95 11.73 7.52
C ASN A 39 13.74 11.45 8.42
N GLU A 40 12.61 12.09 8.14
CA GLU A 40 11.40 11.99 8.97
C GLU A 40 10.24 11.32 8.23
N VAL A 41 10.17 11.49 6.91
CA VAL A 41 9.08 11.01 6.07
C VAL A 41 9.61 10.14 4.96
N MET A 42 9.13 8.90 4.89
CA MET A 42 9.43 7.98 3.81
C MET A 42 8.31 8.03 2.76
N VAL A 43 8.67 8.20 1.50
CA VAL A 43 7.73 8.12 0.38
C VAL A 43 7.98 6.83 -0.38
N VAL A 44 6.94 6.01 -0.56
CA VAL A 44 7.05 4.68 -1.16
C VAL A 44 6.02 4.51 -2.27
N ARG A 45 6.46 4.05 -3.42
CA ARG A 45 5.58 3.52 -4.45
C ARG A 45 5.17 2.10 -4.10
N THR A 46 3.94 1.92 -3.68
CA THR A 46 3.44 0.59 -3.29
C THR A 46 2.71 -0.11 -4.44
N GLY A 47 2.37 -1.38 -4.26
CA GLY A 47 1.50 -2.13 -5.16
C GLY A 47 0.07 -1.59 -5.21
N CYS A 48 -0.83 -2.29 -5.92
CA CYS A 48 -2.21 -1.86 -6.09
C CYS A 48 -3.03 -2.12 -4.82
N PHE A 49 -3.71 -1.08 -4.31
CA PHE A 49 -4.66 -1.20 -3.20
C PHE A 49 -5.99 -1.89 -3.59
N GLY A 50 -6.26 -2.05 -4.88
CA GLY A 50 -7.50 -2.67 -5.37
C GLY A 50 -8.68 -1.71 -5.51
N LEU A 51 -8.53 -0.44 -5.15
CA LEU A 51 -9.56 0.61 -5.23
C LEU A 51 -9.33 1.53 -6.44
N CYS A 52 -9.27 0.96 -7.64
CA CYS A 52 -8.95 1.73 -8.86
C CYS A 52 -9.97 2.84 -9.17
N GLU A 53 -11.22 2.69 -8.74
CA GLU A 53 -12.25 3.71 -8.89
C GLU A 53 -11.95 4.97 -8.06
N ALA A 54 -11.28 4.80 -6.91
CA ALA A 54 -10.86 5.90 -6.02
C ALA A 54 -9.47 6.48 -6.37
N GLY A 55 -8.84 5.98 -7.43
CA GLY A 55 -7.47 6.39 -7.83
C GLY A 55 -7.39 7.80 -8.41
N PRO A 56 -6.21 8.41 -8.36
CA PRO A 56 -5.00 8.01 -7.62
C PRO A 56 -5.19 8.01 -6.10
N VAL A 57 -4.58 7.00 -5.45
CA VAL A 57 -4.71 6.77 -4.01
C VAL A 57 -3.38 7.04 -3.31
N VAL A 58 -3.45 7.74 -2.19
CA VAL A 58 -2.32 7.98 -1.28
C VAL A 58 -2.75 7.61 0.14
N LEU A 59 -1.89 6.87 0.83
CA LEU A 59 -2.11 6.48 2.23
C LEU A 59 -0.97 7.03 3.09
N VAL A 60 -1.30 7.65 4.21
CA VAL A 60 -0.32 8.21 5.15
C VAL A 60 -0.42 7.52 6.49
N TYR A 61 0.69 6.93 6.94
CA TYR A 61 0.86 6.35 8.26
C TYR A 61 1.63 7.31 9.17
N PRO A 62 1.44 7.25 10.53
CA PRO A 62 0.75 6.17 11.27
C PRO A 62 -0.78 6.30 11.33
N GLU A 63 -1.38 7.44 11.00
CA GLU A 63 -2.82 7.67 11.17
C GLU A 63 -3.69 6.79 10.28
N GLY A 64 -3.13 6.23 9.20
CA GLY A 64 -3.86 5.45 8.21
C GLY A 64 -4.78 6.30 7.32
N SER A 65 -4.45 7.59 7.17
CA SER A 65 -5.25 8.53 6.38
C SER A 65 -5.27 8.14 4.90
N PHE A 66 -6.44 7.74 4.42
CA PHE A 66 -6.64 7.24 3.08
C PHE A 66 -7.21 8.32 2.16
N TYR A 67 -6.35 8.90 1.34
CA TYR A 67 -6.70 9.92 0.36
C TYR A 67 -7.06 9.33 -0.99
N SER A 68 -8.14 9.82 -1.60
CA SER A 68 -8.65 9.37 -2.89
C SER A 68 -8.71 10.49 -3.91
N HIS A 69 -8.67 10.13 -5.21
CA HIS A 69 -8.72 11.09 -6.32
C HIS A 69 -7.67 12.21 -6.21
N VAL A 70 -6.52 11.87 -5.62
CA VAL A 70 -5.44 12.84 -5.38
C VAL A 70 -4.87 13.33 -6.70
N LYS A 71 -4.71 14.64 -6.83
CA LYS A 71 -4.04 15.30 -7.95
C LYS A 71 -2.67 15.81 -7.53
N VAL A 72 -1.84 16.16 -8.49
CA VAL A 72 -0.50 16.69 -8.21
C VAL A 72 -0.56 17.96 -7.37
N GLU A 73 -1.56 18.82 -7.63
CA GLU A 73 -1.78 20.08 -6.89
C GLU A 73 -2.17 19.86 -5.42
N ASP A 74 -2.80 18.72 -5.10
CA ASP A 74 -3.21 18.38 -3.74
C ASP A 74 -2.01 17.99 -2.86
N VAL A 75 -0.88 17.59 -3.46
CA VAL A 75 0.30 17.15 -2.73
C VAL A 75 0.88 18.26 -1.85
N ASP A 76 0.87 19.49 -2.34
CA ASP A 76 1.35 20.67 -1.59
C ASP A 76 0.55 20.85 -0.30
N GLU A 77 -0.76 20.66 -0.36
CA GLU A 77 -1.64 20.74 0.83
C GLU A 77 -1.42 19.56 1.78
N ILE A 78 -1.27 18.34 1.24
CA ILE A 78 -0.99 17.16 2.08
C ILE A 78 0.34 17.32 2.81
N VAL A 79 1.39 17.80 2.15
CA VAL A 79 2.69 18.02 2.79
C VAL A 79 2.60 19.12 3.85
N SER A 80 2.04 20.29 3.49
CA SER A 80 1.99 21.44 4.40
C SER A 80 1.06 21.25 5.58
N GLU A 81 -0.11 20.66 5.38
CA GLU A 81 -1.11 20.49 6.44
C GLU A 81 -0.92 19.18 7.20
N HIS A 82 -0.78 18.04 6.49
CA HIS A 82 -0.74 16.75 7.16
C HIS A 82 0.68 16.42 7.63
N LEU A 83 1.69 16.45 6.75
CA LEU A 83 3.03 15.99 7.13
C LEU A 83 3.79 17.01 8.00
N ILE A 84 3.59 18.31 7.83
CA ILE A 84 4.27 19.34 8.63
C ILE A 84 3.47 19.70 9.86
N LYS A 85 2.18 19.99 9.73
CA LYS A 85 1.34 20.52 10.82
C LYS A 85 0.49 19.45 11.54
N GLY A 86 0.50 18.19 11.07
CA GLY A 86 -0.29 17.10 11.65
C GLY A 86 -1.80 17.23 11.45
N ARG A 87 -2.27 18.04 10.51
CA ARG A 87 -3.70 18.27 10.24
C ARG A 87 -4.15 17.53 8.98
N ILE A 88 -4.96 16.51 9.16
CA ILE A 88 -5.48 15.69 8.07
C ILE A 88 -6.31 16.52 7.08
N VAL A 89 -6.07 16.35 5.78
CA VAL A 89 -6.81 17.05 4.70
C VAL A 89 -8.14 16.33 4.44
N THR A 90 -9.17 16.68 5.19
CA THR A 90 -10.44 15.96 5.23
C THR A 90 -11.18 15.91 3.88
N ARG A 91 -11.02 16.93 3.02
CA ARG A 91 -11.65 16.95 1.69
C ARG A 91 -11.19 15.84 0.74
N LEU A 92 -9.98 15.32 0.96
CA LEU A 92 -9.36 14.27 0.15
C LEU A 92 -9.61 12.86 0.70
N LEU A 93 -10.12 12.74 1.92
CA LEU A 93 -10.37 11.44 2.52
C LEU A 93 -11.38 10.63 1.72
N GLN A 94 -11.09 9.36 1.55
CA GLN A 94 -12.00 8.41 0.92
C GLN A 94 -13.32 8.33 1.73
N LYS A 95 -14.44 8.28 1.03
CA LYS A 95 -15.75 8.10 1.67
C LYS A 95 -15.77 6.82 2.51
N GLY A 96 -16.24 6.94 3.76
CA GLY A 96 -16.23 5.84 4.73
C GLY A 96 -14.93 5.70 5.55
N SER A 97 -13.91 6.53 5.28
CA SER A 97 -12.69 6.61 6.11
C SER A 97 -12.85 7.50 7.35
N ILE A 98 -14.03 8.03 7.58
CA ILE A 98 -14.38 8.82 8.79
C ILE A 98 -15.49 8.06 9.50
N ASP A 99 -15.38 7.88 10.80
CA ASP A 99 -16.43 7.30 11.64
C ASP A 99 -17.49 8.36 12.03
N GLU A 100 -18.53 7.93 12.75
CA GLU A 100 -19.62 8.82 13.23
C GLU A 100 -19.11 9.88 14.22
N SER A 101 -17.94 9.68 14.84
CA SER A 101 -17.31 10.63 15.76
C SER A 101 -16.42 11.65 15.05
N GLY A 102 -16.18 11.50 13.74
CA GLY A 102 -15.28 12.32 12.95
C GLY A 102 -13.81 11.87 12.99
N ALA A 103 -13.51 10.73 13.62
CA ALA A 103 -12.17 10.17 13.63
C ALA A 103 -11.86 9.42 12.34
N VAL A 104 -10.59 9.47 11.91
CA VAL A 104 -10.13 8.75 10.71
C VAL A 104 -9.98 7.28 11.04
N LYS A 105 -10.67 6.43 10.29
CA LYS A 105 -10.52 4.98 10.37
C LYS A 105 -9.20 4.54 9.77
N ALA A 106 -8.52 3.61 10.42
CA ALA A 106 -7.39 2.92 9.80
C ALA A 106 -7.81 2.21 8.51
N LEU A 107 -6.87 1.96 7.61
CA LEU A 107 -7.17 1.31 6.32
C LEU A 107 -7.92 -0.01 6.50
N ASP A 108 -7.54 -0.81 7.51
CA ASP A 108 -8.16 -2.10 7.80
C ASP A 108 -9.59 -1.97 8.36
N ASP A 109 -9.95 -0.81 8.88
CA ASP A 109 -11.30 -0.51 9.39
C ASP A 109 -12.25 0.04 8.31
N VAL A 110 -11.75 0.28 7.10
CA VAL A 110 -12.59 0.64 5.95
C VAL A 110 -13.38 -0.59 5.50
N ASP A 111 -14.70 -0.48 5.36
CA ASP A 111 -15.64 -1.58 5.05
C ASP A 111 -15.19 -2.49 3.89
N PHE A 112 -14.52 -1.91 2.90
CA PHE A 112 -13.97 -2.66 1.76
C PHE A 112 -12.89 -3.65 2.19
N TYR A 113 -12.00 -3.27 3.10
CA TYR A 113 -10.90 -4.11 3.57
C TYR A 113 -11.31 -5.06 4.68
N GLN A 114 -12.23 -4.67 5.56
CA GLN A 114 -12.77 -5.55 6.61
C GLN A 114 -13.36 -6.85 6.05
N LYS A 115 -13.96 -6.76 4.86
CA LYS A 115 -14.57 -7.93 4.18
C LYS A 115 -13.58 -8.74 3.35
N GLN A 116 -12.30 -8.36 3.33
CA GLN A 116 -11.27 -9.03 2.54
C GLN A 116 -10.21 -9.69 3.41
N ARG A 117 -9.88 -10.93 3.09
CA ARG A 117 -8.71 -11.61 3.64
C ARG A 117 -7.60 -11.59 2.58
N ARG A 118 -6.65 -10.67 2.74
CA ARG A 118 -5.50 -10.54 1.83
C ARG A 118 -4.45 -11.59 2.17
N LEU A 119 -4.31 -12.63 1.34
CA LEU A 119 -3.28 -13.65 1.48
C LEU A 119 -2.06 -13.35 0.60
N ALA A 120 -2.27 -13.20 -0.70
CA ALA A 120 -1.19 -12.91 -1.65
C ALA A 120 -0.66 -11.46 -1.52
N LEU A 121 -1.54 -10.51 -1.19
CA LEU A 121 -1.22 -9.10 -1.03
C LEU A 121 -1.06 -8.67 0.44
N ARG A 122 -0.75 -9.59 1.35
CA ARG A 122 -0.67 -9.30 2.79
C ARG A 122 0.34 -8.20 3.13
N ASN A 123 1.43 -8.12 2.38
CA ASN A 123 2.50 -7.15 2.58
C ASN A 123 2.30 -5.85 1.77
N CYS A 124 1.27 -5.79 0.92
CA CYS A 124 0.99 -4.59 0.12
C CYS A 124 0.55 -3.43 1.03
N GLY A 125 1.30 -2.34 0.97
CA GLY A 125 1.11 -1.18 1.87
C GLY A 125 1.72 -1.35 3.26
N VAL A 126 2.51 -2.41 3.50
CA VAL A 126 3.19 -2.68 4.78
C VAL A 126 4.71 -2.56 4.64
N ILE A 127 5.25 -3.04 3.52
CA ILE A 127 6.68 -2.99 3.22
C ILE A 127 6.95 -2.20 1.93
N ASP A 128 8.17 -1.69 1.81
CA ASP A 128 8.67 -1.16 0.54
C ASP A 128 8.93 -2.33 -0.43
N PRO A 129 8.20 -2.40 -1.58
CA PRO A 129 8.36 -3.50 -2.53
C PRO A 129 9.72 -3.50 -3.26
N GLU A 130 10.47 -2.40 -3.22
CA GLU A 130 11.79 -2.28 -3.81
C GLU A 130 12.93 -2.58 -2.82
N ASN A 131 12.59 -2.82 -1.54
CA ASN A 131 13.54 -3.13 -0.47
C ASN A 131 13.54 -4.63 -0.13
N ILE A 132 14.58 -5.33 -0.56
CA ILE A 132 14.70 -6.79 -0.34
C ILE A 132 14.85 -7.15 1.14
N ASP A 133 15.48 -6.31 1.95
CA ASP A 133 15.69 -6.58 3.38
C ASP A 133 14.37 -6.57 4.14
N GLU A 134 13.45 -5.66 3.79
CA GLU A 134 12.09 -5.66 4.33
C GLU A 134 11.32 -6.91 3.90
N TYR A 135 11.42 -7.30 2.63
CA TYR A 135 10.78 -8.52 2.14
C TYR A 135 11.26 -9.76 2.90
N ILE A 136 12.56 -9.88 3.17
CA ILE A 136 13.15 -10.98 3.94
C ILE A 136 12.67 -10.92 5.40
N ALA A 137 12.63 -9.74 6.02
CA ALA A 137 12.16 -9.56 7.40
C ALA A 137 10.69 -10.00 7.58
N PHE A 138 9.87 -9.90 6.51
CA PHE A 138 8.48 -10.38 6.46
C PHE A 138 8.32 -11.79 5.88
N ASP A 139 9.25 -12.70 6.21
CA ASP A 139 9.25 -14.10 5.76
C ASP A 139 9.41 -14.29 4.24
N GLY A 140 9.94 -13.32 3.55
CA GLY A 140 10.28 -13.42 2.13
C GLY A 140 11.23 -14.58 1.88
N TYR A 141 11.01 -15.32 0.78
CA TYR A 141 11.77 -16.54 0.39
C TYR A 141 11.67 -17.72 1.35
N LYS A 142 11.04 -17.63 2.51
CA LYS A 142 10.89 -18.77 3.46
C LYS A 142 10.23 -19.98 2.82
N ALA A 143 9.16 -19.75 2.05
CA ALA A 143 8.50 -20.83 1.31
C ALA A 143 9.40 -21.42 0.22
N LEU A 144 10.17 -20.59 -0.48
CA LEU A 144 11.15 -21.07 -1.48
C LEU A 144 12.22 -21.93 -0.83
N TYR A 145 12.80 -21.48 0.29
CA TYR A 145 13.77 -22.27 1.06
C TYR A 145 13.21 -23.66 1.41
N LYS A 146 11.97 -23.69 1.94
CA LYS A 146 11.30 -24.95 2.28
C LYS A 146 11.15 -25.86 1.07
N VAL A 147 10.69 -25.33 -0.05
CA VAL A 147 10.52 -26.10 -1.31
C VAL A 147 11.84 -26.69 -1.79
N LEU A 148 12.92 -25.90 -1.78
CA LEU A 148 14.21 -26.33 -2.30
C LEU A 148 14.93 -27.35 -1.42
N ASN A 149 14.71 -27.32 -0.10
CA ASN A 149 15.47 -28.13 0.84
C ASN A 149 14.66 -29.27 1.49
N GLU A 150 13.33 -29.17 1.55
CA GLU A 150 12.50 -30.04 2.37
C GLU A 150 11.38 -30.75 1.58
N MET A 151 11.17 -30.43 0.30
CA MET A 151 10.05 -30.96 -0.46
C MET A 151 10.46 -31.53 -1.81
N THR A 152 9.78 -32.61 -2.21
CA THR A 152 9.84 -33.15 -3.57
C THR A 152 8.93 -32.36 -4.51
N ARG A 153 9.11 -32.53 -5.81
CA ARG A 153 8.24 -31.88 -6.83
C ARG A 153 6.78 -32.30 -6.68
N GLU A 154 6.55 -33.57 -6.39
CA GLU A 154 5.21 -34.15 -6.19
C GLU A 154 4.52 -33.56 -4.98
N GLU A 155 5.24 -33.40 -3.88
CA GLU A 155 4.70 -32.78 -2.64
C GLU A 155 4.35 -31.29 -2.84
N VAL A 156 5.13 -30.56 -3.64
CA VAL A 156 4.81 -29.16 -3.99
C VAL A 156 3.51 -29.10 -4.80
N ILE A 157 3.39 -29.96 -5.84
CA ILE A 157 2.19 -30.03 -6.68
C ILE A 157 0.96 -30.38 -5.84
N ASP A 158 1.10 -31.37 -4.98
CA ASP A 158 -0.01 -31.81 -4.09
C ASP A 158 -0.40 -30.72 -3.10
N THR A 159 0.56 -30.01 -2.54
CA THR A 159 0.32 -28.88 -1.64
C THR A 159 -0.51 -27.80 -2.33
N ILE A 160 -0.12 -27.42 -3.57
CA ILE A 160 -0.84 -26.41 -4.34
C ILE A 160 -2.24 -26.91 -4.69
N LYS A 161 -2.41 -28.16 -5.12
CA LYS A 161 -3.73 -28.74 -5.40
C LYS A 161 -4.63 -28.75 -4.16
N LYS A 162 -4.10 -29.20 -3.01
CA LYS A 162 -4.85 -29.28 -1.74
C LYS A 162 -5.23 -27.89 -1.20
N SER A 163 -4.44 -26.85 -1.50
CA SER A 163 -4.74 -25.48 -1.07
C SER A 163 -6.02 -24.93 -1.69
N GLY A 164 -6.48 -25.47 -2.81
CA GLY A 164 -7.64 -24.96 -3.55
C GLY A 164 -7.45 -23.57 -4.13
N LEU A 165 -6.20 -23.06 -4.19
CA LEU A 165 -5.89 -21.73 -4.69
C LEU A 165 -6.34 -21.58 -6.14
N ARG A 166 -7.11 -20.52 -6.41
CA ARG A 166 -7.61 -20.21 -7.76
C ARG A 166 -7.16 -18.82 -8.17
N ARG A 167 -6.83 -18.68 -9.44
CA ARG A 167 -6.53 -17.38 -10.03
C ARG A 167 -7.80 -16.54 -10.16
N ARG A 168 -7.79 -15.28 -9.68
CA ARG A 168 -8.78 -14.28 -10.08
C ARG A 168 -8.43 -13.81 -11.49
N GLY A 169 -9.22 -14.14 -12.46
CA GLY A 169 -9.04 -13.71 -13.83
C GLY A 169 -10.02 -14.39 -14.77
N ARG A 170 -10.08 -13.92 -16.01
CA ARG A 170 -11.05 -14.30 -17.08
C ARG A 170 -11.27 -15.81 -17.31
N ALA A 171 -10.48 -16.66 -16.72
CA ALA A 171 -10.53 -18.08 -16.96
C ALA A 171 -10.75 -18.95 -15.69
N GLY A 172 -10.86 -18.40 -14.46
CA GLY A 172 -11.19 -19.20 -13.26
C GLY A 172 -10.55 -20.60 -13.16
N ARG A 173 -9.42 -20.82 -13.84
CA ARG A 173 -8.78 -22.14 -13.90
C ARG A 173 -8.10 -22.44 -12.59
N SER A 174 -8.39 -23.61 -12.01
CA SER A 174 -7.55 -24.23 -10.98
C SER A 174 -6.19 -24.56 -11.57
N PHE A 175 -5.17 -24.41 -10.77
CA PHE A 175 -3.82 -24.92 -11.06
C PHE A 175 -3.83 -26.44 -11.03
#